data_566dda4e582dcc9876121e4cc8d3c076
#
_entry.id   566dda4e582dcc9876121e4cc8d3c076
#
_cell.length_a   1.000
_cell.length_b   1.000
_cell.length_c   1.000
_cell.angle_alpha   90.00
_cell.angle_beta   90.00
_cell.angle_gamma   90.00
#
_symmetry.space_group_name_H-M   'P 1'
#
loop_
_entity.id
_entity.type
_entity.pdbx_description
1 polymer ?
#
loop_
_entity_poly.entity_id
_entity_poly.type
_entity_poly.pdbx_seq_one_letter_code
_entity_poly.pdbx_strand_id
1 'polypeptide(L)'
;MRTTLHCFVLVTLVAPGLAGAQTTPWGDPDLQGIWSNQTPVPLERPAALANKPYFTETEAAEVEKNALASVLKNIASEIATSGEFNEIWLESGKGRVGRSRRTSLVADPPDGKIPFTPEGRARWEATPHLATERMTGKRLGADRPEDRALQERCITNDSMFIGGAFYNNYHQIVQAPGYLVIVSESTHDARVIPLDRRPRLGANIQQYLGDSRGWWEGQTLVVETTNFNDKRRFQGSTKDVRLIERFSRIDANTIDYRLTVTDATTFLQPWSLENTLRRRDESVFETACHEGNYGLASILAGARATEKR
;
A
#
# COMPACT_ATOMS: atom_id res chain seq x y z
N MET A 1 32.65 -72.79 -10.68
CA MET A 1 32.10 -71.77 -9.74
C MET A 1 32.19 -70.40 -10.39
N ARG A 2 31.07 -69.83 -10.84
CA ARG A 2 30.99 -68.49 -11.39
C ARG A 2 30.33 -67.60 -10.34
N THR A 3 31.10 -66.69 -9.79
CA THR A 3 30.63 -65.71 -8.79
C THR A 3 30.06 -64.50 -9.52
N THR A 4 28.76 -64.28 -9.41
CA THR A 4 28.06 -63.15 -9.98
C THR A 4 28.14 -62.00 -8.97
N LEU A 5 28.81 -60.88 -9.33
CA LEU A 5 28.94 -59.67 -8.55
C LEU A 5 27.71 -58.81 -8.81
N HIS A 6 26.85 -58.64 -7.82
CA HIS A 6 25.71 -57.71 -7.89
C HIS A 6 26.15 -56.30 -7.48
N CYS A 7 26.15 -55.39 -8.43
CA CYS A 7 26.43 -53.98 -8.20
C CYS A 7 25.11 -53.29 -7.76
N PHE A 8 25.01 -52.91 -6.48
CA PHE A 8 23.90 -52.09 -5.99
C PHE A 8 24.15 -50.61 -6.37
N VAL A 9 23.35 -50.07 -7.27
CA VAL A 9 23.33 -48.66 -7.58
C VAL A 9 22.45 -47.98 -6.54
N LEU A 10 23.06 -47.22 -5.65
CA LEU A 10 22.37 -46.38 -4.67
C LEU A 10 21.85 -45.11 -5.41
N VAL A 11 20.58 -45.09 -5.77
CA VAL A 11 19.91 -43.88 -6.30
C VAL A 11 19.58 -42.96 -5.12
N THR A 12 20.41 -41.96 -4.89
CA THR A 12 20.10 -40.86 -3.98
C THR A 12 19.02 -39.99 -4.62
N LEU A 13 17.78 -40.13 -4.16
CA LEU A 13 16.68 -39.19 -4.43
C LEU A 13 17.03 -37.83 -3.75
N VAL A 14 17.55 -36.92 -4.54
CA VAL A 14 17.59 -35.48 -4.12
C VAL A 14 16.16 -34.96 -4.16
N ALA A 15 15.52 -34.91 -3.00
CA ALA A 15 14.27 -34.19 -2.87
C ALA A 15 14.51 -32.72 -3.28
N PRO A 16 13.65 -32.11 -4.14
CA PRO A 16 13.77 -30.71 -4.41
C PRO A 16 13.60 -29.97 -3.07
N GLY A 17 14.66 -29.31 -2.62
CA GLY A 17 14.63 -28.49 -1.43
C GLY A 17 13.52 -27.50 -1.59
N LEU A 18 12.53 -27.54 -0.71
CA LEU A 18 11.65 -26.40 -0.46
C LEU A 18 12.59 -25.20 -0.30
N ALA A 19 12.47 -24.19 -1.17
CA ALA A 19 13.23 -22.96 -1.05
C ALA A 19 12.96 -22.46 0.38
N GLY A 20 13.93 -22.65 1.27
CA GLY A 20 13.79 -22.38 2.69
C GLY A 20 13.40 -20.92 2.85
N ALA A 21 12.31 -20.65 3.56
CA ALA A 21 11.94 -19.32 3.92
C ALA A 21 13.18 -18.64 4.51
N GLN A 22 13.62 -17.52 3.93
CA GLN A 22 14.76 -16.78 4.46
C GLN A 22 14.41 -16.36 5.88
N THR A 23 15.28 -16.66 6.83
CA THR A 23 15.13 -16.23 8.23
C THR A 23 16.21 -15.25 8.59
N THR A 24 15.88 -14.33 9.48
CA THR A 24 16.84 -13.43 10.11
C THR A 24 17.84 -14.21 10.97
N PRO A 25 18.99 -13.65 11.35
CA PRO A 25 19.94 -14.29 12.26
C PRO A 25 19.38 -14.68 13.63
N TRP A 26 18.27 -14.06 14.05
CA TRP A 26 17.57 -14.38 15.31
C TRP A 26 16.33 -15.27 15.14
N GLY A 27 16.09 -15.80 13.94
CA GLY A 27 15.13 -16.87 13.67
C GLY A 27 13.75 -16.44 13.19
N ASP A 28 13.45 -15.15 13.13
CA ASP A 28 12.18 -14.66 12.55
C ASP A 28 12.19 -14.83 11.02
N PRO A 29 11.02 -15.01 10.38
CA PRO A 29 10.92 -14.90 8.92
C PRO A 29 11.45 -13.55 8.43
N ASP A 30 12.29 -13.56 7.39
CA ASP A 30 12.93 -12.36 6.87
C ASP A 30 12.04 -11.63 5.86
N LEU A 31 11.56 -10.45 6.24
CA LEU A 31 10.80 -9.53 5.37
C LEU A 31 11.65 -8.34 4.92
N GLN A 32 12.92 -8.26 5.30
CA GLN A 32 13.77 -7.11 5.02
C GLN A 32 13.93 -6.85 3.52
N GLY A 33 14.06 -5.59 3.18
CA GLY A 33 14.29 -5.14 1.81
C GLY A 33 13.44 -3.93 1.44
N ILE A 34 13.54 -3.54 0.19
CA ILE A 34 12.73 -2.48 -0.40
C ILE A 34 11.64 -3.14 -1.24
N TRP A 35 10.40 -2.73 -1.01
CA TRP A 35 9.21 -3.32 -1.58
C TRP A 35 8.33 -2.26 -2.23
N SER A 36 7.83 -2.55 -3.43
CA SER A 36 6.87 -1.69 -4.12
C SER A 36 5.47 -2.28 -4.00
N ASN A 37 4.49 -1.45 -3.67
CA ASN A 37 3.06 -1.79 -3.67
C ASN A 37 2.36 -1.43 -4.98
N GLN A 38 3.12 -1.03 -6.00
CA GLN A 38 2.58 -0.56 -7.27
C GLN A 38 1.79 -1.63 -8.02
N THR A 39 0.57 -1.28 -8.39
CA THR A 39 -0.33 -2.17 -9.14
C THR A 39 -1.26 -1.35 -10.04
N PRO A 40 -1.61 -1.85 -11.25
CA PRO A 40 -2.64 -1.25 -12.09
C PRO A 40 -4.07 -1.61 -11.66
N VAL A 41 -4.22 -2.46 -10.63
CA VAL A 41 -5.52 -2.91 -10.14
C VAL A 41 -6.14 -1.83 -9.26
N PRO A 42 -7.37 -1.38 -9.54
CA PRO A 42 -8.04 -0.36 -8.74
C PRO A 42 -8.44 -0.90 -7.36
N LEU A 43 -8.59 0.00 -6.38
CA LEU A 43 -9.03 -0.36 -5.03
C LEU A 43 -10.40 -1.07 -5.08
N GLU A 44 -11.39 -0.44 -5.67
CA GLU A 44 -12.72 -1.03 -5.88
C GLU A 44 -12.89 -1.55 -7.31
N ARG A 45 -13.68 -2.61 -7.48
CA ARG A 45 -13.98 -3.19 -8.79
C ARG A 45 -14.76 -2.19 -9.66
N PRO A 46 -14.27 -1.89 -10.87
CA PRO A 46 -15.00 -1.04 -11.81
C PRO A 46 -16.34 -1.65 -12.20
N ALA A 47 -17.34 -0.80 -12.48
CA ALA A 47 -18.67 -1.25 -12.91
C ALA A 47 -18.61 -2.14 -14.16
N ALA A 48 -17.71 -1.84 -15.10
CA ALA A 48 -17.51 -2.67 -16.30
C ALA A 48 -17.03 -4.11 -16.01
N LEU A 49 -16.49 -4.35 -14.80
CA LEU A 49 -15.99 -5.65 -14.37
C LEU A 49 -16.83 -6.23 -13.20
N ALA A 50 -18.03 -5.73 -12.96
CA ALA A 50 -18.86 -6.12 -11.81
C ALA A 50 -19.03 -7.64 -11.66
N ASN A 51 -19.23 -8.34 -12.78
CA ASN A 51 -19.42 -9.79 -12.83
C ASN A 51 -18.12 -10.57 -13.09
N LYS A 52 -16.95 -9.89 -13.06
CA LYS A 52 -15.66 -10.50 -13.36
C LYS A 52 -14.68 -10.28 -12.20
N PRO A 53 -14.69 -11.17 -11.19
CA PRO A 53 -13.83 -11.00 -10.01
C PRO A 53 -12.34 -11.23 -10.28
N TYR A 54 -11.99 -11.95 -11.35
CA TYR A 54 -10.60 -12.29 -11.67
C TYR A 54 -10.29 -12.08 -13.15
N PHE A 55 -9.07 -11.64 -13.45
CA PHE A 55 -8.50 -11.68 -14.78
C PHE A 55 -8.02 -13.10 -15.12
N THR A 56 -8.09 -13.46 -16.39
CA THR A 56 -7.26 -14.53 -16.92
C THR A 56 -5.79 -14.09 -16.95
N GLU A 57 -4.87 -15.00 -17.17
CA GLU A 57 -3.45 -14.68 -17.28
C GLU A 57 -3.17 -13.70 -18.44
N THR A 58 -3.78 -13.93 -19.59
CA THR A 58 -3.66 -13.07 -20.75
C THR A 58 -4.19 -11.66 -20.48
N GLU A 59 -5.34 -11.55 -19.82
CA GLU A 59 -5.92 -10.25 -19.48
C GLU A 59 -5.09 -9.50 -18.45
N ALA A 60 -4.52 -10.20 -17.46
CA ALA A 60 -3.62 -9.58 -16.50
C ALA A 60 -2.39 -8.98 -17.20
N ALA A 61 -1.78 -9.73 -18.12
CA ALA A 61 -0.64 -9.25 -18.92
C ALA A 61 -1.02 -8.04 -19.79
N GLU A 62 -2.23 -8.04 -20.36
CA GLU A 62 -2.72 -6.91 -21.15
C GLU A 62 -2.98 -5.66 -20.29
N VAL A 63 -3.55 -5.82 -19.09
CA VAL A 63 -3.74 -4.73 -18.13
C VAL A 63 -2.40 -4.09 -17.77
N GLU A 64 -1.38 -4.90 -17.49
CA GLU A 64 -0.03 -4.42 -17.18
C GLU A 64 0.60 -3.67 -18.36
N LYS A 65 0.50 -4.23 -19.56
CA LYS A 65 0.98 -3.59 -20.80
C LYS A 65 0.30 -2.25 -21.05
N ASN A 66 -1.02 -2.19 -20.88
CA ASN A 66 -1.80 -0.97 -21.11
C ASN A 66 -1.51 0.10 -20.04
N ALA A 67 -1.27 -0.29 -18.80
CA ALA A 67 -0.84 0.62 -17.74
C ALA A 67 0.49 1.29 -18.10
N LEU A 68 1.50 0.51 -18.52
CA LEU A 68 2.78 1.04 -18.97
C LEU A 68 2.63 1.96 -20.19
N ALA A 69 1.85 1.54 -21.20
CA ALA A 69 1.61 2.35 -22.39
C ALA A 69 0.94 3.69 -22.08
N SER A 70 -0.02 3.69 -21.12
CA SER A 70 -0.67 4.92 -20.64
C SER A 70 0.31 5.87 -19.99
N VAL A 71 1.20 5.36 -19.14
CA VAL A 71 2.24 6.17 -18.49
C VAL A 71 3.20 6.78 -19.52
N LEU A 72 3.68 5.99 -20.45
CA LEU A 72 4.58 6.47 -21.52
C LEU A 72 3.91 7.55 -22.38
N LYS A 73 2.61 7.41 -22.68
CA LYS A 73 1.84 8.43 -23.39
C LYS A 73 1.72 9.72 -22.58
N ASN A 74 1.46 9.64 -21.28
CA ASN A 74 1.36 10.80 -20.41
C ASN A 74 2.71 11.53 -20.33
N ILE A 75 3.81 10.79 -20.17
CA ILE A 75 5.17 11.35 -20.17
C ILE A 75 5.47 12.07 -21.50
N ALA A 76 5.16 11.45 -22.62
CA ALA A 76 5.36 12.08 -23.93
C ALA A 76 4.57 13.38 -24.07
N SER A 77 3.34 13.43 -23.55
CA SER A 77 2.52 14.64 -23.51
C SER A 77 3.14 15.71 -22.62
N GLU A 78 3.66 15.34 -21.45
CA GLU A 78 4.30 16.26 -20.51
C GLU A 78 5.57 16.87 -21.11
N ILE A 79 6.43 16.05 -21.71
CA ILE A 79 7.63 16.53 -22.42
C ILE A 79 7.23 17.53 -23.53
N ALA A 80 6.16 17.23 -24.28
CA ALA A 80 5.71 18.10 -25.35
C ALA A 80 5.16 19.45 -24.88
N THR A 81 4.62 19.51 -23.67
CA THR A 81 3.98 20.72 -23.11
C THR A 81 4.89 21.53 -22.21
N SER A 82 5.68 20.88 -21.37
CA SER A 82 6.56 21.52 -20.38
C SER A 82 8.04 21.43 -20.71
N GLY A 83 8.44 20.50 -21.58
CA GLY A 83 9.85 20.16 -21.83
C GLY A 83 10.51 19.37 -20.70
N GLU A 84 9.77 19.01 -19.67
CA GLU A 84 10.28 18.32 -18.49
C GLU A 84 10.07 16.81 -18.59
N PHE A 85 11.06 16.06 -18.10
CA PHE A 85 10.97 14.62 -17.92
C PHE A 85 11.63 14.21 -16.61
N ASN A 86 10.95 13.37 -15.86
CA ASN A 86 11.50 12.75 -14.67
C ASN A 86 11.27 11.24 -14.73
N GLU A 87 12.36 10.47 -14.65
CA GLU A 87 12.34 9.00 -14.71
C GLU A 87 11.47 8.36 -13.60
N ILE A 88 11.29 9.05 -12.47
CA ILE A 88 10.44 8.59 -11.37
C ILE A 88 8.99 8.37 -11.83
N TRP A 89 8.52 9.07 -12.86
CA TRP A 89 7.19 8.89 -13.43
C TRP A 89 6.99 7.53 -14.09
N LEU A 90 8.07 6.84 -14.49
CA LEU A 90 8.01 5.48 -15.01
C LEU A 90 7.63 4.45 -13.94
N GLU A 91 7.75 4.80 -12.67
CA GLU A 91 7.43 3.87 -11.57
C GLU A 91 5.99 3.36 -11.67
N SER A 92 5.02 4.23 -11.95
CA SER A 92 3.61 3.85 -12.06
C SER A 92 3.34 2.83 -13.18
N GLY A 93 4.16 2.80 -14.22
CA GLY A 93 4.08 1.81 -15.30
C GLY A 93 4.71 0.45 -14.95
N LYS A 94 5.48 0.37 -13.86
CA LYS A 94 6.12 -0.89 -13.42
C LYS A 94 5.20 -1.76 -12.56
N GLY A 95 3.97 -1.30 -12.27
CA GLY A 95 2.98 -2.04 -11.49
C GLY A 95 2.60 -3.37 -12.14
N ARG A 96 2.28 -4.37 -11.31
CA ARG A 96 1.85 -5.69 -11.76
C ARG A 96 0.51 -6.06 -11.12
N VAL A 97 -0.27 -6.85 -11.84
CA VAL A 97 -1.44 -7.51 -11.27
C VAL A 97 -0.98 -8.49 -10.19
N GLY A 98 -1.66 -8.50 -9.05
CA GLY A 98 -1.33 -9.38 -7.94
C GLY A 98 -1.52 -10.86 -8.31
N ARG A 99 -0.92 -11.77 -7.51
CA ARG A 99 -0.98 -13.22 -7.75
C ARG A 99 -2.39 -13.77 -7.83
N SER A 100 -3.31 -13.22 -7.06
CA SER A 100 -4.73 -13.62 -7.09
C SER A 100 -5.43 -13.22 -8.39
N ARG A 101 -4.84 -12.34 -9.20
CA ARG A 101 -5.41 -11.81 -10.44
C ARG A 101 -6.80 -11.17 -10.25
N ARG A 102 -7.09 -10.61 -9.08
CA ARG A 102 -8.33 -9.91 -8.82
C ARG A 102 -8.47 -8.66 -9.69
N THR A 103 -9.70 -8.31 -10.02
CA THR A 103 -10.04 -7.10 -10.76
C THR A 103 -10.25 -5.89 -9.84
N SER A 104 -10.07 -6.07 -8.53
CA SER A 104 -10.06 -5.04 -7.48
C SER A 104 -9.12 -5.47 -6.37
N LEU A 105 -8.52 -4.52 -5.66
CA LEU A 105 -7.77 -4.84 -4.43
C LEU A 105 -8.73 -5.29 -3.32
N VAL A 106 -9.92 -4.67 -3.20
CA VAL A 106 -10.95 -5.16 -2.26
C VAL A 106 -11.28 -6.60 -2.61
N ALA A 107 -11.01 -7.48 -1.64
CA ALA A 107 -11.13 -8.93 -1.74
C ALA A 107 -12.38 -9.47 -1.04
N ASP A 108 -12.78 -8.80 0.02
CA ASP A 108 -13.98 -9.08 0.79
C ASP A 108 -14.61 -7.74 1.20
N PRO A 109 -15.87 -7.49 0.86
CA PRO A 109 -16.87 -8.36 0.22
C PRO A 109 -16.51 -8.80 -1.22
N PRO A 110 -17.09 -9.92 -1.70
CA PRO A 110 -16.73 -10.51 -3.00
C PRO A 110 -17.12 -9.65 -4.21
N ASP A 111 -18.05 -8.69 -4.04
CA ASP A 111 -18.37 -7.70 -5.08
C ASP A 111 -17.23 -6.72 -5.36
N GLY A 112 -16.19 -6.72 -4.51
CA GLY A 112 -15.02 -5.87 -4.66
C GLY A 112 -15.28 -4.40 -4.34
N LYS A 113 -16.27 -4.11 -3.48
CA LYS A 113 -16.65 -2.76 -3.04
C LYS A 113 -16.43 -2.58 -1.55
N ILE A 114 -16.11 -1.36 -1.15
CA ILE A 114 -16.04 -1.02 0.27
C ILE A 114 -17.47 -0.88 0.81
N PRO A 115 -17.86 -1.63 1.85
CA PRO A 115 -19.23 -1.68 2.36
C PRO A 115 -19.53 -0.49 3.28
N PHE A 116 -19.54 0.73 2.75
CA PHE A 116 -19.80 1.92 3.54
C PHE A 116 -21.23 1.96 4.12
N THR A 117 -21.36 2.47 5.35
CA THR A 117 -22.62 3.08 5.79
C THR A 117 -22.87 4.38 5.03
N PRO A 118 -24.10 4.91 4.95
CA PRO A 118 -24.36 6.23 4.36
C PRO A 118 -23.50 7.34 5.00
N GLU A 119 -23.36 7.33 6.30
CA GLU A 119 -22.57 8.29 7.08
C GLU A 119 -21.07 8.13 6.82
N GLY A 120 -20.59 6.89 6.69
CA GLY A 120 -19.20 6.57 6.35
C GLY A 120 -18.84 7.08 4.96
N ARG A 121 -19.73 6.87 3.99
CA ARG A 121 -19.58 7.38 2.61
C ARG A 121 -19.54 8.90 2.60
N ALA A 122 -20.46 9.56 3.29
CA ALA A 122 -20.49 11.02 3.37
C ALA A 122 -19.21 11.59 4.01
N ARG A 123 -18.69 10.94 5.07
CA ARG A 123 -17.40 11.35 5.67
C ARG A 123 -16.23 11.16 4.71
N TRP A 124 -16.20 10.04 3.99
CA TRP A 124 -15.15 9.79 3.00
C TRP A 124 -15.13 10.86 1.92
N GLU A 125 -16.29 11.20 1.36
CA GLU A 125 -16.45 12.24 0.35
C GLU A 125 -16.12 13.64 0.85
N ALA A 126 -16.35 13.90 2.14
CA ALA A 126 -16.04 15.17 2.79
C ALA A 126 -14.57 15.29 3.24
N THR A 127 -13.83 14.17 3.30
CA THR A 127 -12.43 14.19 3.75
C THR A 127 -11.53 14.73 2.65
N PRO A 128 -10.71 15.77 2.92
CA PRO A 128 -9.77 16.30 1.94
C PRO A 128 -8.70 15.25 1.61
N HIS A 129 -8.74 14.73 0.40
CA HIS A 129 -7.66 13.91 -0.15
C HIS A 129 -7.53 14.13 -1.66
N LEU A 130 -6.33 14.01 -2.19
CA LEU A 130 -6.05 14.31 -3.61
C LEU A 130 -6.87 13.44 -4.58
N ALA A 131 -7.20 12.21 -4.19
CA ALA A 131 -8.03 11.33 -5.00
C ALA A 131 -9.44 11.91 -5.21
N THR A 132 -10.00 12.63 -4.23
CA THR A 132 -11.34 13.22 -4.34
C THR A 132 -11.43 14.23 -5.46
N GLU A 133 -10.45 15.13 -5.60
CA GLU A 133 -10.41 16.09 -6.70
C GLU A 133 -10.38 15.39 -8.06
N ARG A 134 -9.54 14.37 -8.20
CA ARG A 134 -9.40 13.59 -9.45
C ARG A 134 -10.66 12.80 -9.79
N MET A 135 -11.31 12.22 -8.79
CA MET A 135 -12.48 11.36 -9.01
C MET A 135 -13.77 12.15 -9.21
N THR A 136 -13.93 13.26 -8.51
CA THR A 136 -15.18 14.04 -8.50
C THR A 136 -15.12 15.31 -9.34
N GLY A 137 -13.94 15.75 -9.74
CA GLY A 137 -13.70 17.06 -10.37
C GLY A 137 -13.95 18.25 -9.42
N LYS A 138 -14.32 17.99 -8.16
CA LYS A 138 -14.59 19.01 -7.16
C LYS A 138 -13.30 19.43 -6.47
N ARG A 139 -12.94 20.68 -6.59
CA ARG A 139 -11.76 21.23 -5.90
C ARG A 139 -11.93 21.17 -4.38
N LEU A 140 -10.86 20.83 -3.70
CA LEU A 140 -10.79 20.94 -2.24
C LEU A 140 -10.86 22.41 -1.83
N GLY A 141 -11.42 22.67 -0.66
CA GLY A 141 -11.41 24.01 -0.04
C GLY A 141 -9.98 24.53 0.14
N ALA A 142 -9.84 25.84 0.24
CA ALA A 142 -8.57 26.51 0.47
C ALA A 142 -8.71 27.73 1.41
N ASP A 143 -9.73 27.73 2.27
CA ASP A 143 -9.92 28.79 3.27
C ASP A 143 -8.87 28.65 4.38
N ARG A 144 -8.49 27.42 4.71
CA ARG A 144 -7.51 27.08 5.75
C ARG A 144 -6.62 25.94 5.28
N PRO A 145 -5.42 25.78 5.86
CA PRO A 145 -4.59 24.61 5.58
C PRO A 145 -5.31 23.28 5.82
N GLU A 146 -6.23 23.21 6.80
CA GLU A 146 -6.98 22.01 7.15
C GLU A 146 -7.95 21.54 6.06
N ASP A 147 -8.31 22.42 5.14
CA ASP A 147 -9.16 22.10 4.00
C ASP A 147 -8.37 21.33 2.89
N ARG A 148 -7.04 21.25 3.04
CA ARG A 148 -6.14 20.55 2.12
C ARG A 148 -5.76 19.18 2.65
N ALA A 149 -5.47 18.26 1.74
CA ALA A 149 -5.06 16.89 2.09
C ALA A 149 -3.82 16.87 2.99
N LEU A 150 -3.72 15.88 3.87
CA LEU A 150 -2.57 15.71 4.76
C LEU A 150 -1.25 15.59 4.00
N GLN A 151 -1.27 14.96 2.82
CA GLN A 151 -0.12 14.83 1.94
C GLN A 151 0.34 16.19 1.40
N GLU A 152 -0.58 17.07 0.98
CA GLU A 152 -0.23 18.44 0.52
C GLU A 152 0.34 19.28 1.65
N ARG A 153 0.01 18.95 2.87
CA ARG A 153 0.49 19.61 4.11
C ARG A 153 1.76 18.98 4.64
N CYS A 154 2.33 17.99 3.95
CA CYS A 154 3.52 17.24 4.34
C CYS A 154 3.40 16.59 5.74
N ILE A 155 2.22 16.13 6.12
CA ILE A 155 1.97 15.51 7.43
C ILE A 155 2.10 13.99 7.33
N THR A 156 1.37 13.36 6.42
CA THR A 156 1.43 11.92 6.14
C THR A 156 0.73 11.60 4.81
N ASN A 157 1.11 10.51 4.17
CA ASN A 157 0.46 9.99 2.97
C ASN A 157 -0.13 8.59 3.17
N ASP A 158 -0.50 8.22 4.38
CA ASP A 158 -1.03 6.89 4.64
C ASP A 158 -0.07 5.75 4.24
N SER A 159 0.82 5.36 5.12
CA SER A 159 1.81 4.31 4.89
C SER A 159 1.25 2.88 4.82
N MET A 160 0.02 2.72 4.28
CA MET A 160 -0.58 1.41 4.00
C MET A 160 -0.30 1.00 2.56
N PHE A 161 -0.14 -0.29 2.32
CA PHE A 161 0.21 -0.83 1.00
C PHE A 161 -1.02 -0.97 0.08
N ILE A 162 -1.78 0.12 -0.09
CA ILE A 162 -3.06 0.16 -0.81
C ILE A 162 -2.86 0.64 -2.25
N GLY A 163 -2.26 -0.18 -3.07
CA GLY A 163 -2.07 0.21 -4.47
C GLY A 163 -1.17 1.43 -4.63
N GLY A 164 -0.69 1.62 -5.83
CA GLY A 164 0.32 2.61 -6.10
C GLY A 164 -0.24 4.02 -6.34
N ALA A 165 0.43 5.02 -5.82
CA ALA A 165 0.37 6.38 -6.31
C ALA A 165 1.11 6.49 -7.65
N PHE A 166 1.20 7.69 -8.21
CA PHE A 166 1.92 7.91 -9.45
C PHE A 166 3.44 7.63 -9.30
N TYR A 167 4.00 7.95 -8.14
CA TYR A 167 5.39 7.72 -7.73
C TYR A 167 5.50 7.64 -6.20
N ASN A 168 6.69 7.39 -5.65
CA ASN A 168 6.97 7.22 -4.22
C ASN A 168 6.21 6.04 -3.60
N ASN A 169 6.24 4.88 -4.28
CA ASN A 169 5.55 3.66 -3.85
C ASN A 169 6.51 2.65 -3.20
N TYR A 170 7.72 3.06 -2.84
CA TYR A 170 8.68 2.18 -2.22
C TYR A 170 8.55 2.24 -0.69
N HIS A 171 8.68 1.06 -0.10
CA HIS A 171 8.66 0.89 1.34
C HIS A 171 9.85 0.05 1.73
N GLN A 172 10.67 0.56 2.64
CA GLN A 172 11.77 -0.21 3.22
C GLN A 172 11.28 -0.90 4.50
N ILE A 173 11.42 -2.22 4.55
CA ILE A 173 11.20 -3.01 5.76
C ILE A 173 12.56 -3.31 6.38
N VAL A 174 12.73 -2.94 7.64
CA VAL A 174 13.91 -3.22 8.46
C VAL A 174 13.46 -4.03 9.67
N GLN A 175 14.20 -5.08 10.01
CA GLN A 175 13.94 -5.89 11.20
C GLN A 175 15.10 -5.82 12.19
N ALA A 176 14.77 -5.84 13.45
CA ALA A 176 15.67 -6.02 14.57
C ALA A 176 15.03 -6.97 15.59
N PRO A 177 15.77 -7.58 16.53
CA PRO A 177 15.16 -8.40 17.55
C PRO A 177 14.06 -7.67 18.31
N GLY A 178 12.82 -8.19 18.25
CA GLY A 178 11.65 -7.62 18.88
C GLY A 178 11.02 -6.41 18.20
N TYR A 179 11.50 -5.99 17.01
CA TYR A 179 10.97 -4.84 16.28
C TYR A 179 10.97 -5.06 14.76
N LEU A 180 9.99 -4.45 14.12
CA LEU A 180 9.99 -4.23 12.68
C LEU A 180 9.70 -2.75 12.41
N VAL A 181 10.40 -2.16 11.46
CA VAL A 181 10.17 -0.78 11.02
C VAL A 181 9.81 -0.78 9.55
N ILE A 182 8.75 -0.06 9.18
CA ILE A 182 8.37 0.20 7.81
C ILE A 182 8.58 1.68 7.54
N VAL A 183 9.50 2.00 6.64
CA VAL A 183 9.74 3.37 6.17
C VAL A 183 9.10 3.51 4.80
N SER A 184 8.17 4.44 4.65
CA SER A 184 7.54 4.76 3.36
C SER A 184 8.28 5.91 2.69
N GLU A 185 8.58 5.77 1.41
CA GLU A 185 9.23 6.81 0.61
C GLU A 185 8.41 8.10 0.57
N SER A 186 7.10 7.97 0.39
CA SER A 186 6.19 9.11 0.43
C SER A 186 6.11 9.69 1.85
N THR A 187 6.44 10.96 2.00
CA THR A 187 6.46 11.72 3.28
C THR A 187 7.39 11.16 4.37
N HIS A 188 8.28 10.22 4.03
CA HIS A 188 9.19 9.46 4.93
C HIS A 188 8.52 8.96 6.22
N ASP A 189 7.27 8.59 6.15
CA ASP A 189 6.54 8.01 7.26
C ASP A 189 7.24 6.74 7.76
N ALA A 190 7.57 6.71 9.05
CA ALA A 190 8.18 5.55 9.69
C ALA A 190 7.21 4.95 10.72
N ARG A 191 6.87 3.69 10.53
CA ARG A 191 6.05 2.91 11.48
C ARG A 191 6.94 1.95 12.24
N VAL A 192 7.15 2.22 13.52
CA VAL A 192 7.87 1.31 14.43
C VAL A 192 6.88 0.33 15.05
N ILE A 193 7.09 -0.95 14.83
CA ILE A 193 6.17 -2.02 15.21
C ILE A 193 6.88 -2.94 16.22
N PRO A 194 6.59 -2.82 17.52
CA PRO A 194 7.06 -3.77 18.52
C PRO A 194 6.45 -5.15 18.30
N LEU A 195 7.26 -6.20 18.41
CA LEU A 195 6.88 -7.61 18.25
C LEU A 195 6.81 -8.36 19.59
N ASP A 196 7.10 -7.72 20.70
CA ASP A 196 7.23 -8.31 22.03
C ASP A 196 5.93 -8.32 22.86
N ARG A 197 4.79 -8.05 22.23
CA ARG A 197 3.46 -8.01 22.86
C ARG A 197 3.34 -7.05 24.04
N ARG A 198 4.20 -6.02 24.13
CA ARG A 198 4.06 -4.98 25.16
C ARG A 198 2.68 -4.32 25.10
N PRO A 199 2.19 -3.76 26.22
CA PRO A 199 0.92 -3.07 26.25
C PRO A 199 0.84 -1.95 25.20
N ARG A 200 -0.36 -1.69 24.69
CA ARG A 200 -0.63 -0.56 23.83
C ARG A 200 -0.51 0.75 24.58
N LEU A 201 -0.30 1.82 23.86
CA LEU A 201 -0.42 3.17 24.40
C LEU A 201 -1.84 3.39 24.94
N GLY A 202 -1.98 4.23 25.96
CA GLY A 202 -3.30 4.60 26.49
C GLY A 202 -4.19 5.20 25.39
N ALA A 203 -5.50 4.97 25.45
CA ALA A 203 -6.44 5.42 24.43
C ALA A 203 -6.47 6.94 24.22
N ASN A 204 -5.95 7.72 25.15
CA ASN A 204 -5.78 9.17 25.05
C ASN A 204 -4.54 9.58 24.23
N ILE A 205 -3.65 8.66 23.90
CA ILE A 205 -2.47 8.90 23.06
C ILE A 205 -2.82 8.44 21.63
N GLN A 206 -3.23 9.40 20.81
CA GLN A 206 -3.65 9.17 19.44
C GLN A 206 -2.62 9.73 18.45
N GLN A 207 -2.36 8.99 17.38
CA GLN A 207 -1.32 9.31 16.40
C GLN A 207 -1.89 9.28 14.97
N TYR A 208 -1.24 9.98 14.04
CA TYR A 208 -1.61 9.93 12.63
C TYR A 208 -1.48 8.53 12.04
N LEU A 209 -0.42 7.80 12.39
CA LEU A 209 -0.16 6.42 11.91
C LEU A 209 -0.67 5.35 12.88
N GLY A 210 -1.35 5.76 13.96
CA GLY A 210 -1.85 4.87 15.00
C GLY A 210 -0.73 4.25 15.85
N ASP A 211 -1.11 3.33 16.73
CA ASP A 211 -0.24 2.53 17.58
C ASP A 211 -0.25 1.07 17.09
N SER A 212 0.85 0.64 16.49
CA SER A 212 1.00 -0.69 15.88
C SER A 212 1.62 -1.69 16.86
N ARG A 213 1.11 -2.93 16.83
CA ARG A 213 1.71 -4.09 17.52
C ARG A 213 1.74 -5.25 16.54
N GLY A 214 2.88 -5.95 16.49
CA GLY A 214 3.06 -7.09 15.60
C GLY A 214 3.32 -8.39 16.36
N TRP A 215 3.03 -9.51 15.70
CA TRP A 215 3.39 -10.86 16.14
C TRP A 215 3.47 -11.80 14.95
N TRP A 216 4.16 -12.91 15.13
CA TRP A 216 4.27 -13.93 14.12
C TRP A 216 3.19 -15.00 14.29
N GLU A 217 2.53 -15.37 13.20
CA GLU A 217 1.68 -16.54 13.05
C GLU A 217 2.33 -17.46 12.00
N GLY A 218 3.19 -18.37 12.46
CA GLY A 218 4.04 -19.17 11.58
C GLY A 218 4.97 -18.28 10.75
N GLN A 219 4.83 -18.30 9.44
CA GLN A 219 5.62 -17.49 8.49
C GLN A 219 4.95 -16.12 8.16
N THR A 220 3.83 -15.80 8.78
CA THR A 220 3.09 -14.57 8.52
C THR A 220 3.29 -13.58 9.66
N LEU A 221 3.78 -12.38 9.35
CA LEU A 221 3.72 -11.26 10.29
C LEU A 221 2.29 -10.71 10.30
N VAL A 222 1.72 -10.60 11.49
CA VAL A 222 0.45 -9.92 11.72
C VAL A 222 0.72 -8.62 12.44
N VAL A 223 0.16 -7.52 11.93
CA VAL A 223 0.28 -6.20 12.55
C VAL A 223 -1.11 -5.65 12.81
N GLU A 224 -1.40 -5.34 14.05
CA GLU A 224 -2.62 -4.67 14.43
C GLU A 224 -2.34 -3.21 14.77
N THR A 225 -3.09 -2.28 14.16
CA THR A 225 -2.96 -0.85 14.39
C THR A 225 -4.29 -0.25 14.85
N THR A 226 -4.23 0.51 15.93
CA THR A 226 -5.36 1.26 16.54
C THR A 226 -4.87 2.63 17.00
N ASN A 227 -5.62 3.34 17.83
CA ASN A 227 -5.24 4.64 18.40
C ASN A 227 -4.93 5.72 17.35
N PHE A 228 -5.65 5.70 16.25
CA PHE A 228 -5.58 6.78 15.27
C PHE A 228 -6.17 8.08 15.83
N ASN A 229 -5.66 9.21 15.38
CA ASN A 229 -6.31 10.48 15.68
C ASN A 229 -7.50 10.73 14.72
N ASP A 230 -8.36 11.68 15.08
CA ASP A 230 -9.55 12.03 14.30
C ASP A 230 -9.26 12.87 13.03
N LYS A 231 -8.00 13.28 12.84
CA LYS A 231 -7.57 14.10 11.70
C LYS A 231 -7.19 13.25 10.48
N ARG A 232 -6.77 12.00 10.72
CA ARG A 232 -6.53 11.00 9.68
C ARG A 232 -7.75 10.09 9.58
N ARG A 233 -8.34 10.00 8.40
CA ARG A 233 -9.54 9.21 8.18
C ARG A 233 -9.33 8.22 7.04
N PHE A 234 -8.70 7.09 7.39
CA PHE A 234 -8.50 6.01 6.44
C PHE A 234 -9.82 5.57 5.81
N GLN A 235 -10.02 5.84 4.52
CA GLN A 235 -11.27 5.56 3.82
C GLN A 235 -12.51 6.10 4.56
N GLY A 236 -12.46 7.33 5.08
CA GLY A 236 -13.57 7.94 5.82
C GLY A 236 -13.82 7.38 7.22
N SER A 237 -12.94 6.52 7.73
CA SER A 237 -13.07 5.90 9.05
C SER A 237 -13.01 6.91 10.19
N THR A 238 -13.47 6.48 11.37
CA THR A 238 -13.32 7.22 12.63
C THR A 238 -11.98 6.91 13.27
N LYS A 239 -11.68 7.60 14.41
CA LYS A 239 -10.50 7.29 15.23
C LYS A 239 -10.53 5.86 15.81
N ASP A 240 -11.70 5.23 15.85
CA ASP A 240 -11.89 3.90 16.42
C ASP A 240 -11.64 2.77 15.39
N VAL A 241 -11.15 3.12 14.21
CA VAL A 241 -10.76 2.15 13.19
C VAL A 241 -9.69 1.20 13.73
N ARG A 242 -9.86 -0.08 13.42
CA ARG A 242 -8.89 -1.14 13.68
C ARG A 242 -8.43 -1.72 12.36
N LEU A 243 -7.13 -1.72 12.14
CA LEU A 243 -6.48 -2.30 10.97
C LEU A 243 -5.71 -3.54 11.38
N ILE A 244 -5.86 -4.62 10.61
CA ILE A 244 -5.02 -5.83 10.74
C ILE A 244 -4.37 -6.08 9.40
N GLU A 245 -3.04 -5.99 9.38
CA GLU A 245 -2.20 -6.26 8.23
C GLU A 245 -1.55 -7.64 8.38
N ARG A 246 -1.42 -8.35 7.27
CA ARG A 246 -0.76 -9.66 7.22
C ARG A 246 0.26 -9.64 6.09
N PHE A 247 1.50 -9.96 6.41
CA PHE A 247 2.61 -10.02 5.47
C PHE A 247 3.12 -11.45 5.41
N SER A 248 2.99 -12.09 4.26
CA SER A 248 3.47 -13.46 4.03
C SER A 248 4.46 -13.45 2.88
N ARG A 249 5.74 -13.70 3.19
CA ARG A 249 6.76 -13.81 2.13
C ARG A 249 6.57 -15.15 1.40
N ILE A 250 6.36 -15.05 0.09
CA ILE A 250 6.06 -16.21 -0.77
C ILE A 250 7.33 -16.74 -1.42
N ASP A 251 8.21 -15.83 -1.81
CA ASP A 251 9.51 -16.12 -2.40
C ASP A 251 10.51 -14.98 -2.12
N ALA A 252 11.68 -15.02 -2.72
CA ALA A 252 12.74 -14.03 -2.52
C ALA A 252 12.28 -12.60 -2.89
N ASN A 253 11.33 -12.47 -3.83
CA ASN A 253 10.95 -11.21 -4.47
C ASN A 253 9.49 -10.82 -4.24
N THR A 254 8.73 -11.59 -3.43
CA THR A 254 7.28 -11.42 -3.34
C THR A 254 6.79 -11.55 -1.89
N ILE A 255 6.02 -10.56 -1.45
CA ILE A 255 5.21 -10.62 -0.23
C ILE A 255 3.74 -10.51 -0.62
N ASP A 256 2.91 -11.47 -0.22
CA ASP A 256 1.46 -11.31 -0.24
C ASP A 256 1.05 -10.48 0.98
N TYR A 257 0.33 -9.40 0.71
CA TYR A 257 -0.16 -8.46 1.70
C TYR A 257 -1.67 -8.49 1.75
N ARG A 258 -2.21 -8.55 2.96
CA ARG A 258 -3.65 -8.43 3.21
C ARG A 258 -3.89 -7.43 4.32
N LEU A 259 -4.85 -6.53 4.11
CA LEU A 259 -5.34 -5.59 5.11
C LEU A 259 -6.81 -5.89 5.41
N THR A 260 -7.15 -6.02 6.68
CA THR A 260 -8.54 -6.06 7.15
C THR A 260 -8.85 -4.79 7.91
N VAL A 261 -9.97 -4.18 7.59
CA VAL A 261 -10.44 -2.91 8.16
C VAL A 261 -11.73 -3.13 8.91
N THR A 262 -11.80 -2.65 10.14
CA THR A 262 -12.99 -2.72 10.98
C THR A 262 -13.28 -1.35 11.58
N ASP A 263 -14.47 -0.82 11.34
CA ASP A 263 -15.04 0.37 11.98
C ASP A 263 -16.55 0.33 11.78
N ALA A 264 -17.30 -0.12 12.77
CA ALA A 264 -18.74 -0.33 12.70
C ALA A 264 -19.54 0.97 12.45
N THR A 265 -18.95 2.14 12.70
CA THR A 265 -19.59 3.43 12.42
C THR A 265 -19.44 3.81 10.93
N THR A 266 -18.40 3.30 10.28
CA THR A 266 -18.08 3.66 8.90
C THR A 266 -18.48 2.59 7.90
N PHE A 267 -18.39 1.32 8.30
CA PHE A 267 -18.62 0.19 7.40
C PHE A 267 -19.72 -0.73 7.94
N LEU A 268 -20.56 -1.23 7.04
CA LEU A 268 -21.65 -2.17 7.35
C LEU A 268 -21.12 -3.51 7.88
N GLN A 269 -19.90 -3.87 7.50
CA GLN A 269 -19.18 -5.06 7.94
C GLN A 269 -17.67 -4.84 7.81
N PRO A 270 -16.83 -5.64 8.47
CA PRO A 270 -15.39 -5.67 8.17
C PRO A 270 -15.15 -5.95 6.69
N TRP A 271 -14.14 -5.34 6.12
CA TRP A 271 -13.76 -5.58 4.74
C TRP A 271 -12.25 -5.80 4.62
N SER A 272 -11.81 -6.41 3.54
CA SER A 272 -10.39 -6.64 3.34
C SER A 272 -9.95 -6.37 1.92
N LEU A 273 -8.67 -6.02 1.78
CA LEU A 273 -7.99 -5.93 0.50
C LEU A 273 -6.76 -6.86 0.47
N GLU A 274 -6.36 -7.20 -0.75
CA GLU A 274 -5.15 -7.95 -1.05
C GLU A 274 -4.30 -7.18 -2.04
N ASN A 275 -2.99 -7.17 -1.81
CA ASN A 275 -2.01 -6.66 -2.76
C ASN A 275 -0.79 -7.58 -2.75
N THR A 276 0.05 -7.47 -3.77
CA THR A 276 1.31 -8.20 -3.86
C THR A 276 2.45 -7.20 -3.89
N LEU A 277 3.28 -7.21 -2.85
CA LEU A 277 4.47 -6.37 -2.78
C LEU A 277 5.60 -7.06 -3.53
N ARG A 278 6.34 -6.29 -4.32
CA ARG A 278 7.45 -6.80 -5.13
C ARG A 278 8.75 -6.16 -4.69
N ARG A 279 9.77 -7.01 -4.52
CA ARG A 279 11.10 -6.55 -4.17
C ARG A 279 11.66 -5.61 -5.24
N ARG A 280 12.39 -4.61 -4.79
CA ARG A 280 13.12 -3.66 -5.60
C ARG A 280 14.57 -3.60 -5.16
N ASP A 281 15.44 -3.34 -6.13
CA ASP A 281 16.86 -3.12 -5.91
C ASP A 281 17.21 -1.63 -5.93
N GLU A 282 16.24 -0.78 -6.32
CA GLU A 282 16.36 0.67 -6.30
C GLU A 282 16.40 1.19 -4.85
N SER A 283 17.06 2.32 -4.66
CA SER A 283 17.09 3.01 -3.36
C SER A 283 15.74 3.71 -3.08
N VAL A 284 15.39 3.82 -1.80
CA VAL A 284 14.34 4.74 -1.34
C VAL A 284 14.93 6.15 -1.35
N PHE A 285 14.24 7.07 -2.02
CA PHE A 285 14.67 8.45 -2.09
C PHE A 285 13.98 9.29 -1.01
N GLU A 286 14.64 10.36 -0.60
CA GLU A 286 14.01 11.34 0.28
C GLU A 286 12.93 12.12 -0.48
N THR A 287 11.73 12.17 0.07
CA THR A 287 10.68 13.07 -0.37
C THR A 287 10.73 14.33 0.48
N ALA A 288 11.51 15.33 0.05
CA ALA A 288 11.73 16.60 0.74
C ALA A 288 10.48 17.51 0.62
N CYS A 289 9.36 17.06 1.19
CA CYS A 289 8.05 17.68 1.02
C CYS A 289 8.00 19.12 1.60
N HIS A 290 8.59 19.34 2.78
CA HIS A 290 8.53 20.64 3.46
C HIS A 290 9.36 21.71 2.75
N GLU A 291 10.54 21.37 2.29
CA GLU A 291 11.53 22.29 1.71
C GLU A 291 11.03 22.91 0.40
N GLY A 292 10.24 22.16 -0.37
CA GLY A 292 9.68 22.60 -1.65
C GLY A 292 8.21 22.97 -1.62
N ASN A 293 7.55 23.03 -0.46
CA ASN A 293 6.09 23.21 -0.38
C ASN A 293 5.63 24.65 -0.57
N TYR A 294 6.04 25.29 -1.66
CA TYR A 294 5.49 26.59 -2.08
C TYR A 294 4.04 26.47 -2.60
N GLY A 295 3.63 25.28 -3.04
CA GLY A 295 2.31 24.99 -3.58
C GLY A 295 1.20 25.28 -2.59
N LEU A 296 1.33 24.82 -1.34
CA LEU A 296 0.32 25.06 -0.30
C LEU A 296 0.12 26.57 -0.05
N ALA A 297 1.19 27.31 0.14
CA ALA A 297 1.12 28.76 0.35
C ALA A 297 0.47 29.47 -0.85
N SER A 298 0.82 29.07 -2.08
CA SER A 298 0.27 29.64 -3.31
C SER A 298 -1.21 29.33 -3.48
N ILE A 299 -1.67 28.12 -3.16
CA ILE A 299 -3.08 27.72 -3.20
C ILE A 299 -3.91 28.59 -2.23
N LEU A 300 -3.45 28.74 -0.99
CA LEU A 300 -4.13 29.55 0.03
C LEU A 300 -4.15 31.04 -0.35
N ALA A 301 -3.05 31.58 -0.89
CA ALA A 301 -2.97 32.94 -1.36
C ALA A 301 -3.92 33.20 -2.56
N GLY A 302 -3.99 32.25 -3.50
CA GLY A 302 -4.91 32.31 -4.64
C GLY A 302 -6.37 32.35 -4.21
N ALA A 303 -6.76 31.55 -3.20
CA ALA A 303 -8.10 31.59 -2.62
C ALA A 303 -8.43 32.98 -2.07
N ARG A 304 -7.52 33.61 -1.29
CA ARG A 304 -7.70 34.96 -0.77
C ARG A 304 -7.84 36.03 -1.88
N ALA A 305 -7.13 35.83 -2.99
CA ALA A 305 -7.22 36.76 -4.13
C ALA A 305 -8.57 36.67 -4.85
N THR A 306 -9.24 35.54 -4.83
CA THR A 306 -10.56 35.35 -5.43
C THR A 306 -11.70 35.89 -4.55
N GLU A 307 -11.54 35.87 -3.23
CA GLU A 307 -12.52 36.45 -2.28
C GLU A 307 -12.66 37.96 -2.40
N LYS A 308 -11.64 38.67 -2.91
CA LYS A 308 -11.59 40.12 -3.05
C LYS A 308 -12.20 40.62 -4.37
N ARG A 309 -12.72 39.72 -5.18
CA ARG A 309 -13.40 40.04 -6.44
C ARG A 309 -14.92 39.88 -6.31
#